data_3cea59a3fef4e62dd72f1c3b8e64e88e
#
_entry.id   3cea59a3fef4e62dd72f1c3b8e64e88e
#
_cell.length_a   1.000
_cell.length_b   1.000
_cell.length_c   1.000
_cell.angle_alpha   90.00
_cell.angle_beta   90.00
_cell.angle_gamma   90.00
#
_symmetry.space_group_name_H-M   'P 1'
#
loop_
_entity.id
_entity.type
_entity.pdbx_description
1 polymer ?
#
loop_
_entity_poly.entity_id
_entity_poly.type
_entity_poly.pdbx_seq_one_letter_code
_entity_poly.pdbx_strand_id
1 'polypeptide(L)'
;MDLKIALSGDLPARCSDALAALAPELGMVPAAEGVPVRGHRGAALAVCCDGASVTIEWAQPIQFYRALSLLPRPLAACDIREEPCFETVGMMFDTSRNAVLRPDTLRSFLRKMALMGMNLGMMYTEDTYEVPGQPYFGYQRGRYTYEELHALDDYADMLGIELCPCRRWDI
;
A
#
# COMPACT_ATOMS: atom_id res chain seq x y z
N MET A 1 15.73 -4.96 14.86
CA MET A 1 15.05 -4.01 15.78
C MET A 1 14.51 -2.89 14.92
N ASP A 2 13.21 -2.65 14.96
CA ASP A 2 12.57 -1.65 14.11
C ASP A 2 12.94 -0.24 14.55
N LEU A 3 13.09 0.67 13.57
CA LEU A 3 13.34 2.07 13.81
C LEU A 3 12.06 2.73 14.34
N LYS A 4 12.11 3.31 15.52
CA LYS A 4 11.00 4.10 16.06
C LYS A 4 10.96 5.47 15.41
N ILE A 5 9.81 5.89 14.92
CA ILE A 5 9.58 7.19 14.28
C ILE A 5 8.45 7.95 14.96
N ALA A 6 8.68 9.24 15.22
CA ALA A 6 7.70 10.16 15.80
C ALA A 6 7.10 11.03 14.69
N LEU A 7 5.83 10.80 14.40
CA LEU A 7 5.11 11.42 13.28
C LEU A 7 4.54 12.79 13.63
N SER A 8 4.60 13.74 12.70
CA SER A 8 4.04 15.08 12.87
C SER A 8 3.69 15.75 11.53
N GLY A 9 2.97 16.85 11.57
CA GLY A 9 2.57 17.63 10.38
C GLY A 9 1.37 17.04 9.63
N ASP A 10 1.29 17.30 8.31
CA ASP A 10 0.27 16.71 7.46
C ASP A 10 0.65 15.28 7.11
N LEU A 11 -0.18 14.34 7.51
CA LEU A 11 0.02 12.90 7.30
C LEU A 11 -1.13 12.34 6.47
N PRO A 12 -0.92 11.23 5.73
CA PRO A 12 -2.02 10.48 5.13
C PRO A 12 -3.07 10.07 6.17
N ALA A 13 -4.31 9.95 5.75
CA ALA A 13 -5.36 9.37 6.59
C ALA A 13 -4.94 7.98 7.05
N ARG A 14 -5.28 7.60 8.29
CA ARG A 14 -4.93 6.28 8.87
C ARG A 14 -3.42 5.96 8.84
N CYS A 15 -2.54 6.98 8.79
CA CYS A 15 -1.09 6.80 8.64
C CYS A 15 -0.49 5.86 9.70
N SER A 16 -0.93 5.95 10.95
CA SER A 16 -0.43 5.08 12.03
C SER A 16 -0.76 3.61 11.80
N ASP A 17 -1.98 3.32 11.34
CA ASP A 17 -2.43 1.95 11.04
C ASP A 17 -1.68 1.39 9.82
N ALA A 18 -1.52 2.23 8.79
CA ALA A 18 -0.76 1.88 7.60
C ALA A 18 0.70 1.55 7.93
N LEU A 19 1.35 2.36 8.77
CA LEU A 19 2.74 2.10 9.19
C LEU A 19 2.87 0.86 10.07
N ALA A 20 1.89 0.59 10.94
CA ALA A 20 1.85 -0.65 11.69
C ALA A 20 1.74 -1.87 10.75
N ALA A 21 0.92 -1.77 9.71
CA ALA A 21 0.79 -2.80 8.69
C ALA A 21 2.07 -2.96 7.83
N LEU A 22 2.77 -1.87 7.51
CA LEU A 22 4.00 -1.85 6.71
C LEU A 22 5.26 -2.25 7.50
N ALA A 23 5.20 -2.28 8.84
CA ALA A 23 6.35 -2.54 9.69
C ALA A 23 7.18 -3.78 9.31
N PRO A 24 6.57 -4.94 8.93
CA PRO A 24 7.33 -6.12 8.56
C PRO A 24 8.29 -5.93 7.38
N GLU A 25 7.88 -5.12 6.40
CA GLU A 25 8.66 -4.82 5.20
C GLU A 25 9.50 -3.55 5.37
N LEU A 26 8.95 -2.55 6.08
CA LEU A 26 9.57 -1.25 6.24
C LEU A 26 10.61 -1.23 7.37
N GLY A 27 10.48 -2.08 8.40
CA GLY A 27 11.35 -2.06 9.58
C GLY A 27 11.29 -0.73 10.35
N MET A 28 10.15 -0.03 10.29
CA MET A 28 9.87 1.19 11.02
C MET A 28 8.52 1.08 11.70
N VAL A 29 8.40 1.63 12.90
CA VAL A 29 7.16 1.62 13.67
C VAL A 29 6.88 3.01 14.24
N PRO A 30 5.61 3.47 14.22
CA PRO A 30 5.25 4.72 14.86
C PRO A 30 5.40 4.61 16.38
N ALA A 31 5.94 5.64 17.00
CA ALA A 31 6.13 5.73 18.46
C ALA A 31 6.04 7.20 18.91
N ALA A 32 5.72 7.41 20.20
CA ALA A 32 5.70 8.75 20.78
C ALA A 32 7.11 9.36 20.83
N GLU A 33 8.12 8.50 21.04
CA GLU A 33 9.53 8.87 21.04
C GLU A 33 10.25 8.09 19.95
N GLY A 34 10.99 8.78 19.09
CA GLY A 34 11.71 8.19 17.96
C GLY A 34 12.29 9.27 17.07
N VAL A 35 12.78 8.86 15.91
CA VAL A 35 13.26 9.81 14.90
C VAL A 35 12.09 10.70 14.45
N PRO A 36 12.20 12.02 14.54
CA PRO A 36 11.14 12.92 14.06
C PRO A 36 10.94 12.77 12.56
N VAL A 37 9.71 12.49 12.15
CA VAL A 37 9.28 12.44 10.74
C VAL A 37 8.13 13.41 10.56
N ARG A 38 8.37 14.48 9.80
CA ARG A 38 7.38 15.52 9.53
C ARG A 38 6.89 15.40 8.08
N GLY A 39 5.58 15.19 7.92
CA GLY A 39 4.91 15.24 6.62
C GLY A 39 4.38 16.63 6.30
N HIS A 40 4.32 17.00 5.02
CA HIS A 40 3.56 18.14 4.52
C HIS A 40 3.06 17.86 3.09
N ARG A 41 1.93 18.49 2.76
CA ARG A 41 1.39 18.41 1.39
C ARG A 41 2.23 19.25 0.44
N GLY A 42 2.48 18.71 -0.76
CA GLY A 42 3.22 19.39 -1.81
C GLY A 42 2.84 18.88 -3.20
N ALA A 43 3.66 19.20 -4.19
CA ALA A 43 3.38 18.85 -5.59
C ALA A 43 3.94 17.47 -6.01
N ALA A 44 4.96 16.98 -5.34
CA ALA A 44 5.66 15.75 -5.69
C ALA A 44 6.21 15.07 -4.43
N LEU A 45 6.78 13.88 -4.58
CA LEU A 45 7.51 13.22 -3.52
C LEU A 45 8.88 13.88 -3.34
N ALA A 46 9.16 14.38 -2.13
CA ALA A 46 10.51 14.76 -1.72
C ALA A 46 10.82 14.28 -0.30
N VAL A 47 12.03 13.85 -0.06
CA VAL A 47 12.53 13.40 1.24
C VAL A 47 13.82 14.14 1.56
N CYS A 48 13.84 14.87 2.64
CA CYS A 48 15.04 15.47 3.21
C CYS A 48 15.32 14.83 4.57
N CYS A 49 16.50 14.31 4.76
CA CYS A 49 16.97 13.74 6.02
C CYS A 49 18.34 14.34 6.37
N ASP A 50 18.51 14.80 7.60
CA ASP A 50 19.79 15.30 8.13
C ASP A 50 20.56 14.25 8.94
N GLY A 51 20.05 13.01 8.99
CA GLY A 51 20.57 11.91 9.81
C GLY A 51 19.93 11.80 11.19
N ALA A 52 19.20 12.82 11.66
CA ALA A 52 18.52 12.84 12.95
C ALA A 52 17.02 13.09 12.83
N SER A 53 16.59 13.78 11.77
CA SER A 53 15.19 14.09 11.47
C SER A 53 14.88 13.91 9.99
N VAL A 54 13.61 13.70 9.67
CA VAL A 54 13.12 13.46 8.31
C VAL A 54 11.97 14.42 8.01
N THR A 55 12.02 15.05 6.83
CA THR A 55 10.90 15.82 6.28
C THR A 55 10.46 15.16 4.96
N ILE A 56 9.16 14.93 4.82
CA ILE A 56 8.56 14.31 3.65
C ILE A 56 7.52 15.24 3.04
N GLU A 57 7.72 15.61 1.77
CA GLU A 57 6.71 16.23 0.93
C GLU A 57 5.97 15.13 0.14
N TRP A 58 4.64 15.25 0.06
CA TRP A 58 3.81 14.27 -0.64
C TRP A 58 2.55 14.90 -1.23
N ALA A 59 2.14 14.46 -2.43
CA ALA A 59 0.90 14.84 -3.09
C ALA A 59 -0.18 13.75 -2.94
N GLN A 60 0.21 12.49 -3.06
CA GLN A 60 -0.67 11.32 -2.89
C GLN A 60 -0.24 10.47 -1.69
N PRO A 61 -1.17 9.84 -0.92
CA PRO A 61 -0.83 9.05 0.27
C PRO A 61 0.27 8.01 0.04
N ILE A 62 0.24 7.34 -1.11
CA ILE A 62 1.23 6.32 -1.49
C ILE A 62 2.66 6.88 -1.52
N GLN A 63 2.84 8.14 -1.88
CA GLN A 63 4.15 8.79 -1.94
C GLN A 63 4.79 8.94 -0.56
N PHE A 64 3.97 9.11 0.48
CA PHE A 64 4.48 9.17 1.85
C PHE A 64 5.12 7.85 2.27
N TYR A 65 4.49 6.71 1.96
CA TYR A 65 5.03 5.39 2.27
C TYR A 65 6.23 5.04 1.38
N ARG A 66 6.17 5.42 0.11
CA ARG A 66 7.33 5.33 -0.79
C ARG A 66 8.51 6.13 -0.27
N ALA A 67 8.31 7.36 0.19
CA ALA A 67 9.33 8.22 0.76
C ALA A 67 10.06 7.57 1.94
N LEU A 68 9.32 6.94 2.86
CA LEU A 68 9.91 6.20 3.97
C LEU A 68 10.75 5.01 3.52
N SER A 69 10.39 4.36 2.41
CA SER A 69 11.16 3.24 1.86
C SER A 69 12.48 3.65 1.23
N LEU A 70 12.61 4.92 0.84
CA LEU A 70 13.82 5.48 0.24
C LEU A 70 14.88 5.91 1.25
N LEU A 71 14.52 6.00 2.53
CA LEU A 71 15.46 6.39 3.57
C LEU A 71 16.62 5.38 3.69
N PRO A 72 17.88 5.86 3.76
CA PRO A 72 19.03 5.00 3.93
C PRO A 72 19.00 4.24 5.26
N ARG A 73 19.57 3.06 5.29
CA ARG A 73 19.67 2.21 6.48
C ARG A 73 21.10 1.75 6.69
N PRO A 74 21.78 2.19 7.75
CA PRO A 74 21.29 3.07 8.83
C PRO A 74 20.90 4.46 8.32
N LEU A 75 20.09 5.19 9.12
CA LEU A 75 19.64 6.53 8.76
C LEU A 75 20.83 7.46 8.57
N ALA A 76 20.88 8.16 7.45
CA ALA A 76 21.93 9.08 7.08
C ALA A 76 21.33 10.27 6.32
N ALA A 77 22.11 11.35 6.21
CA ALA A 77 21.69 12.51 5.45
C ALA A 77 21.40 12.15 3.99
N CYS A 78 20.26 12.57 3.48
CA CYS A 78 19.86 12.42 2.08
C CYS A 78 18.89 13.52 1.66
N ASP A 79 18.87 13.82 0.37
CA ASP A 79 17.89 14.68 -0.28
C ASP A 79 17.47 13.97 -1.58
N ILE A 80 16.23 13.49 -1.60
CA ILE A 80 15.69 12.66 -2.67
C ILE A 80 14.40 13.30 -3.16
N ARG A 81 14.27 13.41 -4.48
CA ARG A 81 13.03 13.85 -5.14
C ARG A 81 12.67 12.84 -6.24
N GLU A 82 11.41 12.43 -6.25
CA GLU A 82 10.84 11.59 -7.31
C GLU A 82 9.66 12.31 -7.95
N GLU A 83 9.69 12.40 -9.27
CA GLU A 83 8.55 12.88 -10.09
C GLU A 83 8.02 11.68 -10.89
N PRO A 84 6.81 11.21 -10.58
CA PRO A 84 6.25 10.07 -11.30
C PRO A 84 5.95 10.45 -12.76
N CYS A 85 6.39 9.61 -13.71
CA CYS A 85 6.05 9.78 -15.14
C CYS A 85 4.59 9.47 -15.45
N PHE A 86 3.91 8.72 -14.57
CA PHE A 86 2.52 8.30 -14.71
C PHE A 86 1.76 8.59 -13.43
N GLU A 87 0.51 9.05 -13.56
CA GLU A 87 -0.39 9.27 -12.42
C GLU A 87 -0.79 7.95 -11.75
N THR A 88 -0.90 6.89 -12.55
CA THR A 88 -1.31 5.56 -12.10
C THR A 88 -0.26 4.54 -12.47
N VAL A 89 0.24 3.83 -11.46
CA VAL A 89 1.18 2.71 -11.60
C VAL A 89 0.65 1.56 -10.78
N GLY A 90 0.51 0.38 -11.38
CA GLY A 90 -0.12 -0.72 -10.68
C GLY A 90 0.31 -2.11 -11.14
N MET A 91 -0.28 -3.10 -10.51
CA MET A 91 -0.08 -4.51 -10.82
C MET A 91 -1.41 -5.24 -10.96
N MET A 92 -1.49 -6.16 -11.91
CA MET A 92 -2.62 -7.08 -12.05
C MET A 92 -2.31 -8.42 -11.37
N PHE A 93 -3.22 -8.84 -10.51
CA PHE A 93 -3.21 -10.14 -9.88
C PHE A 93 -4.18 -11.07 -10.62
N ASP A 94 -3.66 -12.06 -11.31
CA ASP A 94 -4.51 -13.11 -11.88
C ASP A 94 -4.89 -14.12 -10.80
N THR A 95 -6.12 -14.03 -10.32
CA THR A 95 -6.68 -14.87 -9.28
C THR A 95 -7.64 -15.91 -9.85
N SER A 96 -7.71 -16.05 -11.18
CA SER A 96 -8.70 -16.90 -11.86
C SER A 96 -8.10 -18.15 -12.50
N ARG A 97 -6.99 -18.04 -13.24
CA ARG A 97 -6.52 -19.10 -14.14
C ARG A 97 -5.75 -20.21 -13.46
N ASN A 98 -4.91 -19.91 -12.48
CA ASN A 98 -4.07 -20.91 -11.82
C ASN A 98 -4.51 -21.18 -10.39
N ALA A 99 -4.57 -20.12 -9.57
CA ALA A 99 -4.93 -20.22 -8.17
C ALA A 99 -5.53 -18.92 -7.68
N VAL A 100 -6.45 -19.01 -6.73
CA VAL A 100 -6.94 -17.87 -5.95
C VAL A 100 -5.91 -17.58 -4.87
N LEU A 101 -5.38 -16.36 -4.86
CA LEU A 101 -4.43 -15.93 -3.84
C LEU A 101 -5.14 -15.81 -2.48
N ARG A 102 -4.53 -16.30 -1.43
CA ARG A 102 -5.07 -16.11 -0.08
C ARG A 102 -5.06 -14.61 0.28
N PRO A 103 -6.07 -14.13 1.03
CA PRO A 103 -6.13 -12.71 1.43
C PRO A 103 -4.85 -12.19 2.07
N ASP A 104 -4.19 -12.99 2.92
CA ASP A 104 -2.93 -12.58 3.56
C ASP A 104 -1.77 -12.42 2.55
N THR A 105 -1.77 -13.24 1.51
CA THR A 105 -0.79 -13.11 0.41
C THR A 105 -1.02 -11.81 -0.36
N LEU A 106 -2.27 -11.48 -0.67
CA LEU A 106 -2.62 -10.19 -1.31
C LEU A 106 -2.21 -9.01 -0.43
N ARG A 107 -2.50 -9.04 0.88
CA ARG A 107 -2.04 -8.00 1.81
C ARG A 107 -0.52 -7.82 1.78
N SER A 108 0.24 -8.93 1.69
CA SER A 108 1.71 -8.85 1.57
C SER A 108 2.14 -8.19 0.26
N PHE A 109 1.46 -8.46 -0.87
CA PHE A 109 1.72 -7.76 -2.12
C PHE A 109 1.37 -6.28 -2.03
N LEU A 110 0.21 -5.93 -1.49
CA LEU A 110 -0.22 -4.53 -1.31
C LEU A 110 0.79 -3.73 -0.48
N ARG A 111 1.34 -4.29 0.59
CA ARG A 111 2.42 -3.64 1.37
C ARG A 111 3.66 -3.34 0.52
N LYS A 112 4.11 -4.32 -0.26
CA LYS A 112 5.26 -4.14 -1.16
C LYS A 112 4.96 -3.10 -2.25
N MET A 113 3.77 -3.12 -2.82
CA MET A 113 3.31 -2.12 -3.78
C MET A 113 3.35 -0.71 -3.17
N ALA A 114 2.86 -0.55 -1.94
CA ALA A 114 2.90 0.73 -1.24
C ALA A 114 4.34 1.27 -1.11
N LEU A 115 5.29 0.41 -0.75
CA LEU A 115 6.71 0.79 -0.64
C LEU A 115 7.39 1.05 -2.00
N MET A 116 6.81 0.53 -3.08
CA MET A 116 7.25 0.80 -4.46
C MET A 116 6.57 2.02 -5.07
N GLY A 117 5.58 2.62 -4.41
CA GLY A 117 4.83 3.76 -4.93
C GLY A 117 3.74 3.39 -5.95
N MET A 118 3.32 2.13 -5.99
CA MET A 118 2.24 1.67 -6.86
C MET A 118 0.89 1.94 -6.21
N ASN A 119 0.01 2.67 -6.90
CA ASN A 119 -1.28 3.14 -6.39
C ASN A 119 -2.50 2.42 -6.97
N LEU A 120 -2.31 1.38 -7.81
CA LEU A 120 -3.40 0.59 -8.38
C LEU A 120 -3.12 -0.91 -8.27
N GLY A 121 -4.03 -1.66 -7.66
CA GLY A 121 -4.08 -3.11 -7.71
C GLY A 121 -5.28 -3.58 -8.54
N MET A 122 -5.07 -4.35 -9.60
CA MET A 122 -6.15 -4.92 -10.39
C MET A 122 -6.30 -6.41 -10.05
N MET A 123 -7.50 -6.84 -9.66
CA MET A 123 -7.82 -8.25 -9.40
C MET A 123 -8.56 -8.85 -10.58
N TYR A 124 -7.89 -9.70 -11.34
CA TYR A 124 -8.54 -10.45 -12.42
C TYR A 124 -9.19 -11.70 -11.85
N THR A 125 -10.52 -11.64 -11.62
CA THR A 125 -11.23 -12.61 -10.79
C THR A 125 -12.05 -13.62 -11.56
N GLU A 126 -12.60 -13.28 -12.74
CA GLU A 126 -13.61 -14.12 -13.44
C GLU A 126 -14.75 -14.57 -12.50
N ASP A 127 -14.73 -15.83 -12.04
CA ASP A 127 -15.74 -16.44 -11.16
C ASP A 127 -15.20 -16.72 -9.74
N THR A 128 -14.09 -16.13 -9.33
CA THR A 128 -13.45 -16.42 -8.04
C THR A 128 -13.91 -15.50 -6.91
N TYR A 129 -15.18 -15.12 -6.87
CA TYR A 129 -15.83 -14.36 -5.81
C TYR A 129 -17.29 -14.80 -5.61
N GLU A 130 -17.87 -14.48 -4.49
CA GLU A 130 -19.26 -14.81 -4.18
C GLU A 130 -20.23 -13.84 -4.84
N VAL A 131 -21.32 -14.39 -5.38
CA VAL A 131 -22.46 -13.61 -5.87
C VAL A 131 -23.71 -14.01 -5.09
N PRO A 132 -24.39 -13.09 -4.41
CA PRO A 132 -25.62 -13.36 -3.66
C PRO A 132 -26.67 -14.05 -4.53
N GLY A 133 -27.24 -15.14 -4.02
CA GLY A 133 -28.26 -15.91 -4.71
C GLY A 133 -27.74 -16.84 -5.82
N GLN A 134 -26.43 -16.92 -6.02
CA GLN A 134 -25.79 -17.78 -7.04
C GLN A 134 -24.82 -18.77 -6.39
N PRO A 135 -25.31 -19.84 -5.71
CA PRO A 135 -24.46 -20.74 -4.94
C PRO A 135 -23.44 -21.53 -5.77
N TYR A 136 -23.72 -21.71 -7.06
CA TYR A 136 -22.82 -22.42 -7.98
C TYR A 136 -21.80 -21.53 -8.68
N PHE A 137 -21.94 -20.20 -8.60
CA PHE A 137 -20.95 -19.29 -9.17
C PHE A 137 -19.64 -19.40 -8.39
N GLY A 138 -18.56 -19.73 -9.08
CA GLY A 138 -17.26 -19.99 -8.47
C GLY A 138 -17.19 -21.24 -7.59
N TYR A 139 -18.09 -22.20 -7.80
CA TYR A 139 -18.08 -23.45 -7.05
C TYR A 139 -16.77 -24.21 -7.23
N GLN A 140 -16.16 -24.64 -6.13
CA GLN A 140 -14.85 -25.30 -6.05
C GLN A 140 -13.64 -24.47 -6.57
N ARG A 141 -13.81 -23.15 -6.79
CA ARG A 141 -12.74 -22.26 -7.26
C ARG A 141 -11.92 -21.61 -6.12
N GLY A 142 -12.28 -21.84 -4.86
CA GLY A 142 -11.65 -21.13 -3.73
C GLY A 142 -11.95 -19.64 -3.74
N ARG A 143 -13.18 -19.27 -4.11
CA ARG A 143 -13.67 -17.90 -4.27
C ARG A 143 -13.55 -17.08 -3.00
N TYR A 144 -13.34 -15.78 -3.17
CA TYR A 144 -13.39 -14.80 -2.08
C TYR A 144 -14.82 -14.59 -1.60
N THR A 145 -15.00 -14.46 -0.29
CA THR A 145 -16.26 -13.97 0.26
C THR A 145 -16.38 -12.45 0.07
N TYR A 146 -17.60 -11.94 0.22
CA TYR A 146 -17.83 -10.49 0.20
C TYR A 146 -17.01 -9.76 1.28
N GLU A 147 -16.97 -10.33 2.49
CA GLU A 147 -16.24 -9.78 3.63
C GLU A 147 -14.73 -9.78 3.38
N GLU A 148 -14.20 -10.82 2.74
CA GLU A 148 -12.77 -10.88 2.39
C GLU A 148 -12.39 -9.80 1.38
N LEU A 149 -13.23 -9.60 0.33
CA LEU A 149 -12.98 -8.56 -0.67
C LEU A 149 -13.09 -7.16 -0.06
N HIS A 150 -14.12 -6.91 0.75
CA HIS A 150 -14.28 -5.63 1.45
C HIS A 150 -13.09 -5.34 2.36
N ALA A 151 -12.64 -6.34 3.13
CA ALA A 151 -11.48 -6.17 4.00
C ALA A 151 -10.16 -5.98 3.25
N LEU A 152 -10.04 -6.49 2.03
CA LEU A 152 -8.90 -6.25 1.15
C LEU A 152 -8.93 -4.84 0.55
N ASP A 153 -10.11 -4.38 0.16
CA ASP A 153 -10.32 -3.02 -0.36
C ASP A 153 -10.02 -1.97 0.70
N ASP A 154 -10.58 -2.11 1.89
CA ASP A 154 -10.28 -1.26 3.06
C ASP A 154 -8.77 -1.23 3.39
N TYR A 155 -8.11 -2.39 3.26
CA TYR A 155 -6.68 -2.49 3.52
C TYR A 155 -5.84 -1.79 2.45
N ALA A 156 -6.25 -1.90 1.18
CA ALA A 156 -5.60 -1.22 0.06
C ALA A 156 -5.78 0.30 0.17
N ASP A 157 -7.00 0.78 0.45
CA ASP A 157 -7.31 2.21 0.65
C ASP A 157 -6.46 2.81 1.77
N MET A 158 -6.32 2.11 2.90
CA MET A 158 -5.44 2.52 4.00
C MET A 158 -3.99 2.76 3.55
N LEU A 159 -3.51 1.99 2.58
CA LEU A 159 -2.17 2.11 2.00
C LEU A 159 -2.09 3.12 0.85
N GLY A 160 -3.21 3.75 0.46
CA GLY A 160 -3.29 4.67 -0.68
C GLY A 160 -3.27 3.95 -2.02
N ILE A 161 -3.78 2.72 -2.07
CA ILE A 161 -3.89 1.89 -3.27
C ILE A 161 -5.37 1.72 -3.60
N GLU A 162 -5.77 2.05 -4.83
CA GLU A 162 -7.07 1.68 -5.37
C GLU A 162 -7.06 0.19 -5.73
N LEU A 163 -8.00 -0.58 -5.20
CA LEU A 163 -8.17 -1.99 -5.55
C LEU A 163 -9.33 -2.16 -6.51
N CYS A 164 -9.02 -2.46 -7.79
CA CYS A 164 -9.99 -2.51 -8.85
C CYS A 164 -10.30 -3.96 -9.27
N PRO A 165 -11.55 -4.41 -9.25
CA PRO A 165 -11.92 -5.69 -9.85
C PRO A 165 -11.80 -5.60 -11.37
N CYS A 166 -11.10 -6.55 -11.97
CA CYS A 166 -10.95 -6.65 -13.41
C CYS A 166 -11.62 -7.92 -13.91
N ARG A 167 -12.60 -7.76 -14.78
CA ARG A 167 -13.39 -8.85 -15.32
C ARG A 167 -13.30 -8.89 -16.84
N ARG A 168 -13.08 -10.06 -17.42
CA ARG A 168 -13.24 -10.24 -18.84
C ARG A 168 -14.73 -10.19 -19.20
N TRP A 169 -15.10 -9.27 -20.09
CA TRP A 169 -16.38 -9.31 -20.74
C TRP A 169 -16.22 -10.21 -21.97
N ASP A 170 -16.69 -11.44 -21.88
CA ASP A 170 -16.97 -12.22 -23.07
C ASP A 170 -18.32 -11.74 -23.59
N ILE A 171 -18.29 -11.00 -24.70
CA ILE A 171 -19.45 -10.58 -25.48
C ILE A 171 -19.93 -11.78 -26.30
#